data_96a34d0470e669e3fb5d40f4602bfeee
#
_entry.id   96a34d0470e669e3fb5d40f4602bfeee
#
_cell.length_a   1.000
_cell.length_b   1.000
_cell.length_c   1.000
_cell.angle_alpha   90.00
_cell.angle_beta   90.00
_cell.angle_gamma   90.00
#
_symmetry.space_group_name_H-M   'P 1'
#
loop_
_entity.id
_entity.type
_entity.pdbx_description
1 polymer ?
#
loop_
_entity_poly.entity_id
_entity_poly.type
_entity_poly.pdbx_seq_one_letter_code
_entity_poly.pdbx_strand_id
1 'polypeptide(L)'
;VDRFTHFAMGAAGMALKDSGMDLEAVDKTRIGVMVGSGIGGLGTLETQHATLLSKGPARVSPFMIPYMISNIASGLISMEYGFGGPNMSIVTACATSNHNIGEAWRIMKFGDADVMVCGGAEATILPTGVAGFSNMKALSSRNDEPQRASRPYDVDRDGFVMGEGAGVVILETLEHAQKRGAKIYAELVGYGISADAYHLTAPDPEGRGAAR
;
A
#
# COMPACT_ATOMS: atom_id res chain seq x y z
N VAL A 1 15.39 -4.41 -4.94
CA VAL A 1 14.34 -3.63 -4.29
C VAL A 1 13.92 -4.28 -2.97
N ASP A 2 13.23 -3.53 -2.10
CA ASP A 2 12.71 -4.06 -0.84
C ASP A 2 11.53 -5.00 -1.06
N ARG A 3 11.22 -5.84 -0.06
CA ARG A 3 10.21 -6.90 -0.15
C ARG A 3 8.79 -6.39 -0.43
N PHE A 4 8.40 -5.25 0.17
CA PHE A 4 7.07 -4.66 -0.10
C PHE A 4 6.89 -4.31 -1.58
N THR A 5 7.96 -3.90 -2.25
CA THR A 5 7.93 -3.59 -3.68
C THR A 5 7.73 -4.85 -4.53
N HIS A 6 8.32 -5.99 -4.15
CA HIS A 6 8.06 -7.27 -4.82
C HIS A 6 6.58 -7.67 -4.74
N PHE A 7 5.97 -7.50 -3.56
CA PHE A 7 4.55 -7.77 -3.39
C PHE A 7 3.68 -6.81 -4.24
N ALA A 8 4.02 -5.52 -4.24
CA ALA A 8 3.31 -4.52 -5.04
C ALA A 8 3.36 -4.84 -6.55
N MET A 9 4.55 -5.13 -7.07
CA MET A 9 4.76 -5.50 -8.48
C MET A 9 3.97 -6.76 -8.85
N GLY A 10 4.04 -7.80 -8.00
CA GLY A 10 3.31 -9.04 -8.21
C GLY A 10 1.79 -8.83 -8.23
N ALA A 11 1.25 -8.10 -7.24
CA ALA A 11 -0.16 -7.80 -7.15
C ALA A 11 -0.65 -6.91 -8.33
N ALA A 12 0.14 -5.92 -8.74
CA ALA A 12 -0.17 -5.08 -9.90
C ALA A 12 -0.23 -5.90 -11.20
N GLY A 13 0.74 -6.80 -11.42
CA GLY A 13 0.72 -7.71 -12.57
C GLY A 13 -0.50 -8.64 -12.59
N MET A 14 -0.89 -9.17 -11.42
CA MET A 14 -2.11 -9.98 -11.30
C MET A 14 -3.37 -9.16 -11.58
N ALA A 15 -3.48 -7.94 -11.06
CA ALA A 15 -4.61 -7.05 -11.27
C ALA A 15 -4.74 -6.63 -12.74
N LEU A 16 -3.63 -6.28 -13.40
CA LEU A 16 -3.61 -5.95 -14.83
C LEU A 16 -4.03 -7.14 -15.69
N LYS A 17 -3.52 -8.33 -15.39
CA LYS A 17 -3.93 -9.56 -16.07
C LYS A 17 -5.43 -9.85 -15.90
N ASP A 18 -5.95 -9.72 -14.67
CA ASP A 18 -7.36 -9.96 -14.37
C ASP A 18 -8.29 -8.93 -15.03
N SER A 19 -7.82 -7.68 -15.18
CA SER A 19 -8.57 -6.63 -15.87
C SER A 19 -8.85 -6.94 -17.36
N GLY A 20 -8.06 -7.82 -17.96
CA GLY A 20 -8.16 -8.15 -19.39
C GLY A 20 -7.86 -6.97 -20.31
N MET A 21 -7.19 -5.92 -19.83
CA MET A 21 -6.84 -4.74 -20.62
C MET A 21 -5.73 -5.06 -21.61
N ASP A 22 -5.93 -4.72 -22.89
CA ASP A 22 -4.86 -4.76 -23.88
C ASP A 22 -3.95 -3.54 -23.74
N LEU A 23 -2.80 -3.73 -23.11
CA LEU A 23 -1.85 -2.65 -22.82
C LEU A 23 -1.17 -2.07 -24.07
N GLU A 24 -1.29 -2.70 -25.23
CA GLU A 24 -0.77 -2.16 -26.48
C GLU A 24 -1.82 -1.31 -27.23
N ALA A 25 -3.09 -1.44 -26.88
CA ALA A 25 -4.19 -0.71 -27.49
C ALA A 25 -4.66 0.53 -26.69
N VAL A 26 -4.17 0.71 -25.46
CA VAL A 26 -4.60 1.82 -24.58
C VAL A 26 -3.59 2.97 -24.58
N ASP A 27 -4.08 4.18 -24.34
CA ASP A 27 -3.21 5.35 -24.12
C ASP A 27 -2.57 5.27 -22.72
N LYS A 28 -1.30 4.83 -22.68
CA LYS A 28 -0.54 4.68 -21.44
C LYS A 28 -0.31 6.00 -20.70
N THR A 29 -0.45 7.16 -21.38
CA THR A 29 -0.35 8.48 -20.73
C THR A 29 -1.58 8.81 -19.88
N ARG A 30 -2.68 8.06 -20.07
CA ARG A 30 -3.92 8.16 -19.31
C ARG A 30 -4.05 7.12 -18.20
N ILE A 31 -3.01 6.29 -17.99
CA ILE A 31 -2.96 5.28 -16.94
C ILE A 31 -2.04 5.78 -15.82
N GLY A 32 -2.60 6.01 -14.65
CA GLY A 32 -1.85 6.41 -13.46
C GLY A 32 -1.61 5.26 -12.48
N VAL A 33 -0.70 5.47 -11.51
CA VAL A 33 -0.34 4.49 -10.50
C VAL A 33 -0.31 5.13 -9.11
N MET A 34 -1.04 4.56 -8.17
CA MET A 34 -1.06 4.95 -6.76
C MET A 34 -1.01 3.71 -5.85
N VAL A 35 0.17 3.15 -5.65
CA VAL A 35 0.39 2.00 -4.76
C VAL A 35 1.34 2.41 -3.65
N GLY A 36 0.83 2.48 -2.42
CA GLY A 36 1.56 2.98 -1.26
C GLY A 36 2.03 1.89 -0.30
N SER A 37 2.90 2.30 0.62
CA SER A 37 3.31 1.52 1.78
C SER A 37 3.30 2.42 3.01
N GLY A 38 2.88 1.90 4.16
CA GLY A 38 2.83 2.65 5.42
C GLY A 38 4.21 2.96 5.97
N ILE A 39 5.17 2.06 5.79
CA ILE A 39 6.53 2.17 6.33
C ILE A 39 7.58 2.20 5.21
N GLY A 40 7.34 1.53 4.10
CA GLY A 40 8.30 1.42 3.01
C GLY A 40 9.37 0.37 3.27
N GLY A 41 10.57 0.57 2.74
CA GLY A 41 11.67 -0.40 2.74
C GLY A 41 12.43 -0.49 4.07
N LEU A 42 11.77 -0.91 5.13
CA LEU A 42 12.40 -1.07 6.46
C LEU A 42 13.56 -2.09 6.42
N GLY A 43 13.42 -3.17 5.65
CA GLY A 43 14.50 -4.17 5.49
C GLY A 43 15.74 -3.60 4.81
N THR A 44 15.54 -2.74 3.83
CA THR A 44 16.62 -1.98 3.20
C THR A 44 17.31 -1.07 4.22
N LEU A 45 16.55 -0.34 5.03
CA LEU A 45 17.08 0.54 6.07
C LEU A 45 17.91 -0.24 7.09
N GLU A 46 17.37 -1.33 7.66
CA GLU A 46 18.10 -2.16 8.63
C GLU A 46 19.42 -2.68 8.06
N THR A 47 19.38 -3.25 6.86
CA THR A 47 20.54 -3.85 6.21
C THR A 47 21.62 -2.79 5.92
N GLN A 48 21.22 -1.64 5.40
CA GLN A 48 22.18 -0.58 5.05
C GLN A 48 22.71 0.14 6.30
N HIS A 49 21.93 0.28 7.36
CA HIS A 49 22.39 0.79 8.64
C HIS A 49 23.44 -0.16 9.27
N ALA A 50 23.19 -1.45 9.29
CA ALA A 50 24.18 -2.46 9.75
C ALA A 50 25.47 -2.40 8.91
N THR A 51 25.35 -2.20 7.60
CA THR A 51 26.49 -2.03 6.70
C THR A 51 27.28 -0.75 7.03
N LEU A 52 26.59 0.36 7.27
CA LEU A 52 27.21 1.63 7.67
C LEU A 52 28.05 1.46 8.93
N LEU A 53 27.47 0.82 9.96
CA LEU A 53 28.16 0.63 11.26
C LEU A 53 29.35 -0.33 11.17
N SER A 54 29.24 -1.42 10.38
CA SER A 54 30.28 -2.46 10.31
C SER A 54 31.34 -2.22 9.25
N LYS A 55 31.02 -1.52 8.15
CA LYS A 55 31.89 -1.38 6.97
C LYS A 55 32.14 0.07 6.53
N GLY A 56 31.53 1.03 7.19
CA GLY A 56 31.67 2.47 6.91
C GLY A 56 30.80 2.97 5.73
N PRO A 57 30.76 4.31 5.55
CA PRO A 57 29.81 4.97 4.63
C PRO A 57 30.04 4.61 3.15
N ALA A 58 31.28 4.35 2.74
CA ALA A 58 31.60 3.99 1.36
C ALA A 58 31.02 2.62 0.91
N ARG A 59 30.51 1.82 1.82
CA ARG A 59 29.92 0.50 1.55
C ARG A 59 28.39 0.49 1.58
N VAL A 60 27.76 1.60 1.92
CA VAL A 60 26.29 1.76 1.84
C VAL A 60 25.90 1.74 0.36
N SER A 61 24.84 1.02 0.03
CA SER A 61 24.35 0.90 -1.34
C SER A 61 23.88 2.25 -1.90
N PRO A 62 24.25 2.62 -3.13
CA PRO A 62 23.70 3.80 -3.80
C PRO A 62 22.20 3.68 -4.08
N PHE A 63 21.65 2.46 -4.03
CA PHE A 63 20.23 2.20 -4.20
C PHE A 63 19.44 2.22 -2.88
N MET A 64 20.09 2.50 -1.73
CA MET A 64 19.43 2.51 -0.43
C MET A 64 18.18 3.41 -0.46
N ILE A 65 18.34 4.65 -0.88
CA ILE A 65 17.24 5.63 -0.88
C ILE A 65 16.11 5.20 -1.85
N PRO A 66 16.40 4.92 -3.14
CA PRO A 66 15.35 4.46 -4.05
C PRO A 66 14.59 3.22 -3.57
N TYR A 67 15.27 2.29 -2.88
CA TYR A 67 14.60 1.06 -2.43
C TYR A 67 13.85 1.21 -1.11
N MET A 68 14.14 2.27 -0.35
CA MET A 68 13.54 2.52 0.95
C MET A 68 12.25 3.35 0.87
N ILE A 69 12.16 4.31 -0.04
CA ILE A 69 11.04 5.26 -0.08
C ILE A 69 9.71 4.56 -0.43
N SER A 70 8.64 4.94 0.27
CA SER A 70 7.33 4.27 0.19
C SER A 70 6.61 4.44 -1.15
N ASN A 71 6.97 5.45 -1.96
CA ASN A 71 6.39 5.67 -3.28
C ASN A 71 7.10 4.93 -4.42
N ILE A 72 8.19 4.20 -4.13
CA ILE A 72 8.96 3.52 -5.19
C ILE A 72 8.14 2.44 -5.89
N ALA A 73 7.19 1.81 -5.21
CA ALA A 73 6.30 0.81 -5.80
C ALA A 73 5.50 1.39 -6.97
N SER A 74 4.90 2.59 -6.78
CA SER A 74 4.22 3.31 -7.87
C SER A 74 5.14 3.61 -9.04
N GLY A 75 6.36 4.10 -8.74
CA GLY A 75 7.35 4.42 -9.77
C GLY A 75 7.78 3.20 -10.58
N LEU A 76 8.05 2.07 -9.92
CA LEU A 76 8.48 0.85 -10.59
C LEU A 76 7.38 0.19 -11.42
N ILE A 77 6.13 0.20 -10.94
CA ILE A 77 4.98 -0.26 -11.72
C ILE A 77 4.83 0.60 -13.00
N SER A 78 4.93 1.93 -12.89
CA SER A 78 4.91 2.82 -14.05
C SER A 78 6.03 2.51 -15.04
N MET A 79 7.25 2.30 -14.55
CA MET A 79 8.40 1.98 -15.41
C MET A 79 8.24 0.64 -16.13
N GLU A 80 7.74 -0.39 -15.43
CA GLU A 80 7.57 -1.75 -15.96
C GLU A 80 6.56 -1.77 -17.12
N TYR A 81 5.44 -1.07 -16.97
CA TYR A 81 4.35 -1.09 -17.94
C TYR A 81 4.31 0.11 -18.89
N GLY A 82 5.17 1.12 -18.67
CA GLY A 82 5.21 2.34 -19.46
C GLY A 82 4.05 3.31 -19.18
N PHE A 83 3.48 3.28 -17.97
CA PHE A 83 2.37 4.15 -17.58
C PHE A 83 2.84 5.57 -17.31
N GLY A 84 2.36 6.54 -18.09
CA GLY A 84 2.75 7.95 -18.06
C GLY A 84 1.73 8.89 -17.41
N GLY A 85 0.66 8.36 -16.82
CA GLY A 85 -0.34 9.14 -16.10
C GLY A 85 0.12 9.54 -14.70
N PRO A 86 -0.79 10.08 -13.84
CA PRO A 86 -0.48 10.51 -12.49
C PRO A 86 0.20 9.41 -11.67
N ASN A 87 1.32 9.75 -11.01
CA ASN A 87 2.09 8.80 -10.21
C ASN A 87 2.42 9.41 -8.85
N MET A 88 1.87 8.82 -7.80
CA MET A 88 2.15 9.23 -6.42
C MET A 88 1.86 8.10 -5.43
N SER A 89 2.17 8.34 -4.16
CA SER A 89 1.80 7.48 -3.05
C SER A 89 1.42 8.34 -1.86
N ILE A 90 0.26 8.08 -1.30
CA ILE A 90 -0.17 8.65 -0.02
C ILE A 90 0.23 7.67 1.06
N VAL A 91 0.74 8.20 2.18
CA VAL A 91 1.19 7.41 3.33
C VAL A 91 0.38 7.83 4.55
N THR A 92 -0.47 6.92 5.02
CA THR A 92 -1.34 7.13 6.18
C THR A 92 -1.42 5.85 7.03
N ALA A 93 -0.24 5.25 7.28
CA ALA A 93 -0.10 4.01 8.04
C ALA A 93 -1.06 2.89 7.54
N CYS A 94 -1.90 2.30 8.41
CA CYS A 94 -2.83 1.22 8.05
C CYS A 94 -3.91 1.65 7.03
N ALA A 95 -4.21 2.95 6.91
CA ALA A 95 -5.18 3.48 5.95
C ALA A 95 -4.58 3.79 4.56
N THR A 96 -3.28 3.59 4.38
CA THR A 96 -2.55 3.91 3.14
C THR A 96 -3.23 3.38 1.88
N SER A 97 -3.57 2.09 1.84
CA SER A 97 -4.25 1.48 0.69
C SER A 97 -5.59 2.14 0.38
N ASN A 98 -6.43 2.36 1.41
CA ASN A 98 -7.74 2.98 1.24
C ASN A 98 -7.62 4.40 0.69
N HIS A 99 -6.67 5.18 1.20
CA HIS A 99 -6.42 6.54 0.72
C HIS A 99 -5.87 6.56 -0.71
N ASN A 100 -4.97 5.66 -1.07
CA ASN A 100 -4.50 5.57 -2.46
C ASN A 100 -5.63 5.22 -3.44
N ILE A 101 -6.54 4.32 -3.07
CA ILE A 101 -7.72 4.00 -3.89
C ILE A 101 -8.68 5.20 -3.98
N GLY A 102 -8.95 5.86 -2.85
CA GLY A 102 -9.86 7.01 -2.82
C GLY A 102 -9.34 8.24 -3.57
N GLU A 103 -8.05 8.54 -3.45
CA GLU A 103 -7.45 9.65 -4.19
C GLU A 103 -7.25 9.31 -5.68
N ALA A 104 -7.00 8.05 -6.04
CA ALA A 104 -7.04 7.60 -7.42
C ALA A 104 -8.43 7.86 -8.04
N TRP A 105 -9.51 7.54 -7.31
CA TRP A 105 -10.87 7.87 -7.72
C TRP A 105 -11.09 9.38 -7.91
N ARG A 106 -10.57 10.24 -7.01
CA ARG A 106 -10.62 11.70 -7.17
C ARG A 106 -9.91 12.17 -8.42
N ILE A 107 -8.68 11.71 -8.67
CA ILE A 107 -7.91 12.03 -9.87
C ILE A 107 -8.72 11.72 -11.13
N MET A 108 -9.35 10.55 -11.17
CA MET A 108 -10.21 10.16 -12.30
C MET A 108 -11.46 11.05 -12.41
N LYS A 109 -12.06 11.45 -11.30
CA LYS A 109 -13.22 12.38 -11.29
C LYS A 109 -12.87 13.77 -11.84
N PHE A 110 -11.63 14.23 -11.68
CA PHE A 110 -11.14 15.48 -12.29
C PHE A 110 -10.71 15.31 -13.75
N GLY A 111 -10.71 14.08 -14.28
CA GLY A 111 -10.37 13.82 -15.68
C GLY A 111 -8.87 13.71 -15.96
N ASP A 112 -8.02 13.59 -14.94
CA ASP A 112 -6.56 13.50 -15.10
C ASP A 112 -6.09 12.12 -15.55
N ALA A 113 -6.91 11.07 -15.35
CA ALA A 113 -6.65 9.69 -15.76
C ALA A 113 -7.95 8.98 -16.15
N ASP A 114 -7.85 8.00 -17.06
CA ASP A 114 -8.95 7.10 -17.42
C ASP A 114 -8.86 5.76 -16.70
N VAL A 115 -7.63 5.39 -16.29
CA VAL A 115 -7.32 4.17 -15.56
C VAL A 115 -6.35 4.48 -14.42
N MET A 116 -6.56 3.86 -13.26
CA MET A 116 -5.64 3.95 -12.14
C MET A 116 -5.33 2.54 -11.59
N VAL A 117 -4.05 2.20 -11.52
CA VAL A 117 -3.53 1.05 -10.77
C VAL A 117 -3.31 1.51 -9.33
N CYS A 118 -4.12 1.05 -8.38
CA CYS A 118 -4.08 1.61 -7.03
C CYS A 118 -4.25 0.55 -5.94
N GLY A 119 -3.71 0.86 -4.75
CA GLY A 119 -3.71 -0.06 -3.62
C GLY A 119 -2.56 0.17 -2.65
N GLY A 120 -2.04 -0.91 -2.08
CA GLY A 120 -0.88 -0.83 -1.19
C GLY A 120 -0.20 -2.16 -0.94
N ALA A 121 0.98 -2.07 -0.36
CA ALA A 121 1.82 -3.21 0.01
C ALA A 121 2.58 -2.92 1.30
N GLU A 122 2.80 -3.94 2.12
CA GLU A 122 3.61 -3.83 3.34
C GLU A 122 4.44 -5.08 3.58
N ALA A 123 5.68 -4.92 4.04
CA ALA A 123 6.56 -6.03 4.39
C ALA A 123 7.50 -5.63 5.54
N THR A 124 6.99 -5.60 6.76
CA THR A 124 7.66 -5.07 7.94
C THR A 124 7.82 -6.10 9.07
N ILE A 125 7.66 -7.41 8.79
CA ILE A 125 7.97 -8.48 9.75
C ILE A 125 9.50 -8.66 9.83
N LEU A 126 10.14 -7.70 10.48
CA LEU A 126 11.58 -7.55 10.64
C LEU A 126 11.89 -7.26 12.12
N PRO A 127 13.13 -7.49 12.58
CA PRO A 127 13.49 -7.29 13.97
C PRO A 127 13.07 -5.93 14.54
N THR A 128 13.34 -4.82 13.86
CA THR A 128 12.94 -3.47 14.33
C THR A 128 11.44 -3.27 14.28
N GLY A 129 10.75 -3.76 13.27
CA GLY A 129 9.29 -3.68 13.16
C GLY A 129 8.60 -4.45 14.28
N VAL A 130 8.99 -5.71 14.50
CA VAL A 130 8.45 -6.54 15.58
C VAL A 130 8.77 -5.94 16.96
N ALA A 131 10.01 -5.51 17.18
CA ALA A 131 10.41 -4.89 18.44
C ALA A 131 9.63 -3.60 18.73
N GLY A 132 9.46 -2.74 17.72
CA GLY A 132 8.70 -1.49 17.84
C GLY A 132 7.25 -1.73 18.28
N PHE A 133 6.51 -2.56 17.54
CA PHE A 133 5.13 -2.88 17.87
C PHE A 133 4.97 -3.68 19.16
N SER A 134 5.91 -4.58 19.46
CA SER A 134 5.91 -5.32 20.74
C SER A 134 6.10 -4.41 21.95
N ASN A 135 7.04 -3.45 21.87
CA ASN A 135 7.29 -2.50 22.97
C ASN A 135 6.12 -1.54 23.19
N MET A 136 5.35 -1.22 22.14
CA MET A 136 4.09 -0.47 22.26
C MET A 136 2.95 -1.30 22.89
N LYS A 137 3.15 -2.59 23.14
CA LYS A 137 2.10 -3.53 23.56
C LYS A 137 0.95 -3.65 22.57
N ALA A 138 1.25 -3.52 21.26
CA ALA A 138 0.27 -3.57 20.21
C ALA A 138 0.07 -4.98 19.62
N LEU A 139 1.05 -5.88 19.80
CA LEU A 139 0.99 -7.24 19.29
C LEU A 139 0.33 -8.21 20.28
N SER A 140 -0.41 -9.20 19.73
CA SER A 140 -0.86 -10.35 20.50
C SER A 140 0.33 -11.12 21.06
N SER A 141 0.19 -11.59 22.30
CA SER A 141 1.18 -12.44 22.98
C SER A 141 0.79 -13.92 23.01
N ARG A 142 -0.24 -14.34 22.28
CA ARG A 142 -0.76 -15.73 22.23
C ARG A 142 0.14 -16.66 21.41
N ASN A 143 1.37 -16.84 21.85
CA ASN A 143 2.33 -17.71 21.17
C ASN A 143 2.04 -19.22 21.38
N ASP A 144 1.28 -19.56 22.42
CA ASP A 144 0.89 -20.94 22.70
C ASP A 144 -0.24 -21.43 21.77
N GLU A 145 -1.04 -20.51 21.24
CA GLU A 145 -2.14 -20.79 20.31
C GLU A 145 -2.09 -19.85 19.07
N PRO A 146 -1.04 -19.88 18.24
CA PRO A 146 -0.82 -18.89 17.19
C PRO A 146 -1.95 -18.82 16.15
N GLN A 147 -2.64 -19.93 15.84
CA GLN A 147 -3.77 -19.97 14.91
C GLN A 147 -5.01 -19.24 15.45
N ARG A 148 -5.05 -18.92 16.77
CA ARG A 148 -6.13 -18.21 17.43
C ARG A 148 -5.73 -16.82 17.90
N ALA A 149 -4.51 -16.37 17.59
CA ALA A 149 -3.99 -15.07 18.02
C ALA A 149 -4.68 -13.91 17.30
N SER A 150 -4.86 -13.98 15.97
CA SER A 150 -5.62 -12.98 15.23
C SER A 150 -7.12 -13.21 15.44
N ARG A 151 -7.77 -12.29 16.16
CA ARG A 151 -9.18 -12.41 16.55
C ARG A 151 -9.88 -11.04 16.59
N PRO A 152 -10.07 -10.40 15.43
CA PRO A 152 -10.70 -9.08 15.37
C PRO A 152 -12.11 -9.10 15.97
N TYR A 153 -12.45 -8.04 16.69
CA TYR A 153 -13.73 -7.84 17.40
C TYR A 153 -14.00 -8.80 18.57
N ASP A 154 -13.16 -9.79 18.83
CA ASP A 154 -13.31 -10.71 19.95
C ASP A 154 -13.06 -9.95 21.28
N VAL A 155 -13.83 -10.27 22.32
CA VAL A 155 -13.69 -9.65 23.65
C VAL A 155 -12.34 -9.96 24.29
N ASP A 156 -11.78 -11.14 24.00
CA ASP A 156 -10.49 -11.60 24.55
C ASP A 156 -9.29 -11.29 23.65
N ARG A 157 -9.44 -10.41 22.64
CA ARG A 157 -8.31 -9.98 21.81
C ARG A 157 -7.28 -9.22 22.65
N ASP A 158 -6.00 -9.49 22.42
CA ASP A 158 -4.88 -8.94 23.19
C ASP A 158 -3.87 -8.16 22.32
N GLY A 159 -4.18 -7.92 21.07
CA GLY A 159 -3.33 -7.22 20.10
C GLY A 159 -3.50 -7.76 18.69
N PHE A 160 -2.78 -7.18 17.73
CA PHE A 160 -2.81 -7.67 16.36
C PHE A 160 -1.67 -8.64 16.06
N VAL A 161 -1.79 -9.37 14.95
CA VAL A 161 -0.74 -10.19 14.37
C VAL A 161 -0.25 -9.50 13.11
N MET A 162 1.07 -9.28 13.00
CA MET A 162 1.67 -8.65 11.82
C MET A 162 1.50 -9.53 10.60
N GLY A 163 1.14 -8.92 9.48
CA GLY A 163 1.07 -9.55 8.17
C GLY A 163 1.93 -8.83 7.14
N GLU A 164 2.26 -9.53 6.06
CA GLU A 164 2.92 -8.97 4.88
C GLU A 164 2.10 -9.32 3.64
N GLY A 165 2.08 -8.41 2.67
CA GLY A 165 1.37 -8.65 1.42
C GLY A 165 1.08 -7.39 0.63
N ALA A 166 0.28 -7.53 -0.42
CA ALA A 166 -0.22 -6.43 -1.23
C ALA A 166 -1.64 -6.70 -1.73
N GLY A 167 -2.39 -5.62 -1.91
CA GLY A 167 -3.67 -5.60 -2.61
C GLY A 167 -3.68 -4.47 -3.63
N VAL A 168 -3.96 -4.79 -4.88
CA VAL A 168 -4.03 -3.83 -5.98
C VAL A 168 -5.32 -4.03 -6.76
N VAL A 169 -5.98 -2.93 -7.08
CA VAL A 169 -7.17 -2.89 -7.93
C VAL A 169 -6.93 -1.99 -9.14
N ILE A 170 -7.64 -2.26 -10.23
CA ILE A 170 -7.70 -1.39 -11.40
C ILE A 170 -9.01 -0.62 -11.33
N LEU A 171 -8.91 0.71 -11.21
CA LEU A 171 -10.04 1.60 -11.40
C LEU A 171 -10.07 2.08 -12.84
N GLU A 172 -11.25 2.12 -13.42
CA GLU A 172 -11.48 2.67 -14.75
C GLU A 172 -12.68 3.60 -14.75
N THR A 173 -12.66 4.63 -15.61
CA THR A 173 -13.90 5.36 -15.88
C THR A 173 -14.91 4.40 -16.50
N LEU A 174 -16.19 4.58 -16.16
CA LEU A 174 -17.25 3.69 -16.67
C LEU A 174 -17.27 3.66 -18.20
N GLU A 175 -17.07 4.81 -18.82
CA GLU A 175 -17.01 4.93 -20.28
C GLU A 175 -15.86 4.10 -20.86
N HIS A 176 -14.65 4.19 -20.29
CA HIS A 176 -13.49 3.42 -20.74
C HIS A 176 -13.74 1.90 -20.60
N ALA A 177 -14.24 1.47 -19.44
CA ALA A 177 -14.54 0.07 -19.16
C ALA A 177 -15.61 -0.50 -20.12
N GLN A 178 -16.69 0.24 -20.37
CA GLN A 178 -17.76 -0.19 -21.27
C GLN A 178 -17.29 -0.26 -22.72
N LYS A 179 -16.50 0.72 -23.18
CA LYS A 179 -15.98 0.77 -24.55
C LYS A 179 -15.13 -0.46 -24.91
N ARG A 180 -14.36 -0.98 -23.98
CA ARG A 180 -13.54 -2.18 -24.18
C ARG A 180 -14.23 -3.49 -23.77
N GLY A 181 -15.48 -3.45 -23.29
CA GLY A 181 -16.23 -4.63 -22.83
C GLY A 181 -15.64 -5.27 -21.55
N ALA A 182 -15.11 -4.44 -20.64
CA ALA A 182 -14.50 -4.91 -19.40
C ALA A 182 -15.49 -5.67 -18.52
N LYS A 183 -14.99 -6.68 -17.79
CA LYS A 183 -15.71 -7.25 -16.66
C LYS A 183 -15.67 -6.27 -15.47
N ILE A 184 -16.82 -5.69 -15.16
CA ILE A 184 -16.96 -4.76 -14.04
C ILE A 184 -17.38 -5.55 -12.80
N TYR A 185 -16.58 -5.51 -11.73
CA TYR A 185 -16.87 -6.17 -10.44
C TYR A 185 -17.80 -5.35 -9.56
N ALA A 186 -17.54 -4.03 -9.50
CA ALA A 186 -18.28 -3.08 -8.68
C ALA A 186 -18.09 -1.66 -9.19
N GLU A 187 -18.90 -0.74 -8.70
CA GLU A 187 -18.74 0.70 -8.87
C GLU A 187 -18.26 1.33 -7.56
N LEU A 188 -17.19 2.13 -7.62
CA LEU A 188 -16.73 2.93 -6.49
C LEU A 188 -17.53 4.24 -6.47
N VAL A 189 -18.53 4.30 -5.60
CA VAL A 189 -19.53 5.39 -5.59
C VAL A 189 -19.16 6.55 -4.67
N GLY A 190 -18.21 6.37 -3.75
CA GLY A 190 -17.85 7.41 -2.80
C GLY A 190 -16.57 7.13 -2.05
N TYR A 191 -16.01 8.20 -1.46
CA TYR A 191 -14.82 8.18 -0.64
C TYR A 191 -14.91 9.26 0.42
N GLY A 192 -14.65 8.92 1.67
CA GLY A 192 -14.62 9.85 2.78
C GLY A 192 -13.31 9.74 3.56
N ILE A 193 -12.85 10.86 4.11
CA ILE A 193 -11.68 10.94 4.98
C ILE A 193 -11.99 11.79 6.19
N SER A 194 -11.49 11.36 7.34
CA SER A 194 -11.61 12.08 8.60
C SER A 194 -10.40 11.80 9.48
N ALA A 195 -10.26 12.52 10.58
CA ALA A 195 -9.25 12.28 11.60
C ALA A 195 -9.91 12.35 12.99
N ASP A 196 -9.44 11.50 13.90
CA ASP A 196 -9.93 11.50 15.29
C ASP A 196 -9.51 12.74 16.07
N ALA A 197 -8.31 13.28 15.78
CA ALA A 197 -7.70 14.38 16.52
C ALA A 197 -7.67 14.13 18.04
N TYR A 198 -7.41 12.91 18.46
CA TYR A 198 -7.55 12.44 19.83
C TYR A 198 -6.22 11.99 20.47
N HIS A 199 -5.58 10.98 19.92
CA HIS A 199 -4.38 10.37 20.51
C HIS A 199 -3.43 9.88 19.42
N LEU A 200 -2.13 9.70 19.75
CA LEU A 200 -1.11 9.28 18.80
C LEU A 200 -1.41 7.90 18.17
N THR A 201 -1.94 6.95 18.96
CA THR A 201 -2.18 5.56 18.53
C THR A 201 -3.56 5.01 18.88
N ALA A 202 -4.22 5.51 19.92
CA ALA A 202 -5.53 5.05 20.35
C ALA A 202 -6.66 5.73 19.55
N PRO A 203 -7.67 4.97 19.09
CA PRO A 203 -8.84 5.56 18.44
C PRO A 203 -9.68 6.37 19.43
N ASP A 204 -10.48 7.31 18.93
CA ASP A 204 -11.47 8.02 19.73
C ASP A 204 -12.45 7.01 20.38
N PRO A 205 -12.60 6.98 21.72
CA PRO A 205 -13.47 6.04 22.41
C PRO A 205 -14.93 6.05 21.94
N GLU A 206 -15.39 7.18 21.45
CA GLU A 206 -16.75 7.34 20.91
C GLU A 206 -16.84 7.08 19.40
N GLY A 207 -15.72 6.81 18.74
CA GLY A 207 -15.67 6.53 17.29
C GLY A 207 -16.12 7.71 16.40
N ARG A 208 -16.02 8.94 16.89
CA ARG A 208 -16.53 10.13 16.18
C ARG A 208 -15.87 10.38 14.83
N GLY A 209 -14.56 10.08 14.71
CA GLY A 209 -13.83 10.18 13.45
C GLY A 209 -14.35 9.18 12.43
N ALA A 210 -14.49 7.93 12.82
CA ALA A 210 -14.98 6.86 11.95
C ALA A 210 -16.46 7.03 11.54
N ALA A 211 -17.27 7.69 12.39
CA ALA A 211 -18.70 7.91 12.13
C ALA A 211 -18.99 9.07 11.17
N ARG A 212 -18.04 10.00 10.97
CA ARG A 212 -18.15 11.14 10.04
C ARG A 212 -17.86 10.76 8.60
#